data_dc5bf0dd8d338bc051ea8a3369d30941
#
_entry.id   dc5bf0dd8d338bc051ea8a3369d30941
#
_cell.length_a   1.000
_cell.length_b   1.000
_cell.length_c   1.000
_cell.angle_alpha   90.00
_cell.angle_beta   90.00
_cell.angle_gamma   90.00
#
_symmetry.space_group_name_H-M   'P 1'
#
loop_
_entity.id
_entity.type
_entity.pdbx_description
1 polymer ?
#
loop_
_entity_poly.entity_id
_entity_poly.type
_entity_poly.pdbx_seq_one_letter_code
_entity_poly.pdbx_strand_id
1 'polypeptide(L)'
;MRAMVMTGVGGPQVLESAEIPMPVRAGAEVLVRVHATSVNPIDVKTRAGRGAASAIRHYPVVLGYDIAGVVVESPYESHALSPGREVYGVTLVPRLDGGNAEYAVVPELFLTPKPGVLSMTEAAAVPLAALTAWGMVVDVARAHDGQRMLIHAGAGGVGHFAVQLAAYFGATVTATCSTANVSFVRELGAARVVDYTVTRFEHEVHDHDVVIDLIGNVHDDTGSRSLGTLRPGGLLVNAPFGSWPSMLDDAAAAGVRA
;
A
#
# COMPACT_ATOMS: atom_id res chain seq x y z
N MET A 1 -5.24 -3.33 27.73
CA MET A 1 -5.38 -4.13 26.52
C MET A 1 -4.06 -4.72 26.09
N ARG A 2 -4.08 -5.86 25.41
CA ARG A 2 -2.88 -6.44 24.84
C ARG A 2 -2.52 -5.75 23.53
N ALA A 3 -1.23 -5.53 23.32
CA ALA A 3 -0.69 -4.98 22.05
C ALA A 3 0.67 -5.59 21.74
N MET A 4 1.03 -5.57 20.45
CA MET A 4 2.39 -5.81 20.00
C MET A 4 3.08 -4.45 19.95
N VAL A 5 3.94 -4.16 20.92
CA VAL A 5 4.66 -2.90 21.03
C VAL A 5 6.04 -3.02 20.42
N MET A 6 6.50 -1.92 19.81
CA MET A 6 7.86 -1.73 19.35
C MET A 6 8.63 -0.94 20.41
N THR A 7 9.67 -1.53 20.97
CA THR A 7 10.45 -0.96 22.08
C THR A 7 11.65 -0.14 21.65
N GLY A 8 11.98 -0.16 20.36
CA GLY A 8 13.09 0.58 19.75
C GLY A 8 13.25 0.24 18.29
N VAL A 9 14.19 0.89 17.61
CA VAL A 9 14.57 0.55 16.23
C VAL A 9 15.41 -0.73 16.21
N GLY A 10 15.11 -1.66 15.31
CA GLY A 10 15.89 -2.90 15.20
C GLY A 10 15.25 -3.97 14.33
N GLY A 11 15.71 -5.21 14.54
CA GLY A 11 15.15 -6.42 13.95
C GLY A 11 13.81 -6.82 14.58
N PRO A 12 13.25 -7.99 14.21
CA PRO A 12 11.95 -8.45 14.76
C PRO A 12 11.89 -8.55 16.29
N GLN A 13 13.03 -8.72 16.94
CA GLN A 13 13.15 -8.87 18.40
C GLN A 13 12.75 -7.62 19.21
N VAL A 14 12.63 -6.45 18.56
CA VAL A 14 12.13 -5.23 19.23
C VAL A 14 10.60 -5.17 19.30
N LEU A 15 9.91 -6.17 18.77
CA LEU A 15 8.45 -6.32 18.86
C LEU A 15 8.13 -7.26 20.03
N GLU A 16 7.39 -6.76 21.01
CA GLU A 16 7.07 -7.47 22.24
C GLU A 16 5.57 -7.40 22.52
N SER A 17 5.01 -8.49 23.05
CA SER A 17 3.64 -8.48 23.56
C SER A 17 3.61 -7.81 24.92
N ALA A 18 2.77 -6.80 25.09
CA ALA A 18 2.63 -6.04 26.32
C ALA A 18 1.18 -5.71 26.65
N GLU A 19 0.90 -5.55 27.95
CA GLU A 19 -0.32 -4.93 28.43
C GLU A 19 -0.12 -3.41 28.49
N ILE A 20 -0.97 -2.67 27.78
CA ILE A 20 -0.93 -1.21 27.74
C ILE A 20 -2.31 -0.63 28.11
N PRO A 21 -2.40 0.66 28.51
CA PRO A 21 -3.69 1.29 28.74
C PRO A 21 -4.58 1.25 27.49
N MET A 22 -5.89 1.28 27.70
CA MET A 22 -6.87 1.48 26.62
C MET A 22 -6.64 2.85 25.98
N PRO A 23 -6.63 2.97 24.65
CA PRO A 23 -6.55 4.26 24.00
C PRO A 23 -7.83 5.06 24.25
N VAL A 24 -7.68 6.35 24.46
CA VAL A 24 -8.81 7.28 24.70
C VAL A 24 -9.02 8.09 23.42
N ARG A 25 -10.23 8.01 22.88
CA ARG A 25 -10.60 8.80 21.71
C ARG A 25 -10.78 10.28 22.05
N ALA A 26 -10.52 11.14 21.07
CA ALA A 26 -10.75 12.58 21.16
C ALA A 26 -11.42 13.11 19.89
N GLY A 27 -12.30 14.09 20.03
CA GLY A 27 -12.96 14.76 18.89
C GLY A 27 -13.65 13.77 17.94
N ALA A 28 -13.34 13.87 16.66
CA ALA A 28 -13.93 13.09 15.56
C ALA A 28 -13.23 11.73 15.37
N GLU A 29 -12.85 11.07 16.45
CA GLU A 29 -12.22 9.74 16.41
C GLU A 29 -13.23 8.66 16.81
N VAL A 30 -12.98 7.46 16.31
CA VAL A 30 -13.76 6.24 16.56
C VAL A 30 -12.88 5.26 17.31
N LEU A 31 -13.36 4.67 18.41
CA LEU A 31 -12.71 3.54 19.06
C LEU A 31 -13.17 2.25 18.40
N VAL A 32 -12.24 1.50 17.88
CA VAL A 32 -12.48 0.23 17.18
C VAL A 32 -11.87 -0.92 17.96
N ARG A 33 -12.64 -1.97 18.22
CA ARG A 33 -12.11 -3.27 18.62
C ARG A 33 -11.57 -3.96 17.38
N VAL A 34 -10.26 -4.11 17.30
CA VAL A 34 -9.57 -4.67 16.14
C VAL A 34 -9.75 -6.18 16.10
N HIS A 35 -10.18 -6.71 14.98
CA HIS A 35 -10.32 -8.14 14.71
C HIS A 35 -9.22 -8.66 13.79
N ALA A 36 -8.73 -7.80 12.90
CA ALA A 36 -7.62 -8.10 12.01
C ALA A 36 -6.82 -6.84 11.68
N THR A 37 -5.55 -7.01 11.42
CA THR A 37 -4.60 -6.01 10.91
C THR A 37 -3.76 -6.65 9.83
N SER A 38 -3.08 -5.84 9.01
CA SER A 38 -2.13 -6.32 8.02
C SER A 38 -0.71 -5.86 8.34
N VAL A 39 0.27 -6.46 7.68
CA VAL A 39 1.67 -6.02 7.74
C VAL A 39 2.07 -5.45 6.40
N ASN A 40 2.48 -4.21 6.37
CA ASN A 40 2.90 -3.49 5.19
C ASN A 40 4.43 -3.22 5.18
N PRO A 41 5.03 -2.95 4.01
CA PRO A 41 6.43 -2.55 3.93
C PRO A 41 6.79 -1.35 4.82
N ILE A 42 5.84 -0.43 5.06
CA ILE A 42 6.05 0.73 5.95
C ILE A 42 6.25 0.30 7.40
N ASP A 43 5.54 -0.72 7.90
CA ASP A 43 5.72 -1.27 9.25
C ASP A 43 7.15 -1.80 9.42
N VAL A 44 7.59 -2.62 8.47
CA VAL A 44 8.94 -3.22 8.46
C VAL A 44 10.02 -2.16 8.36
N LYS A 45 9.84 -1.16 7.48
CA LYS A 45 10.77 -0.04 7.31
C LYS A 45 10.83 0.81 8.58
N THR A 46 9.68 1.12 9.20
CA THR A 46 9.59 1.91 10.43
C THR A 46 10.30 1.20 11.58
N ARG A 47 10.04 -0.09 11.77
CA ARG A 47 10.75 -0.89 12.75
C ARG A 47 12.26 -0.87 12.54
N ALA A 48 12.74 -0.89 11.30
CA ALA A 48 14.15 -0.88 10.93
C ALA A 48 14.79 0.54 10.92
N GLY A 49 14.13 1.57 11.47
CA GLY A 49 14.66 2.94 11.55
C GLY A 49 14.49 3.77 10.28
N ARG A 50 13.65 3.32 9.34
CA ARG A 50 13.31 4.02 8.09
C ARG A 50 11.81 4.35 8.08
N GLY A 51 11.22 4.58 6.91
CA GLY A 51 9.78 4.86 6.80
C GLY A 51 9.34 6.00 7.72
N ALA A 52 8.40 5.73 8.63
CA ALA A 52 7.87 6.70 9.59
C ALA A 52 8.69 6.77 10.91
N ALA A 53 9.85 6.10 11.00
CA ALA A 53 10.63 6.04 12.25
C ALA A 53 11.04 7.41 12.79
N SER A 54 11.32 8.39 11.91
CA SER A 54 11.67 9.77 12.31
C SER A 54 10.53 10.51 13.01
N ALA A 55 9.30 10.05 12.87
CA ALA A 55 8.13 10.62 13.55
C ALA A 55 7.95 10.07 14.97
N ILE A 56 8.60 8.96 15.32
CA ILE A 56 8.53 8.35 16.65
C ILE A 56 9.26 9.23 17.65
N ARG A 57 8.53 9.72 18.65
CA ARG A 57 9.10 10.57 19.72
C ARG A 57 9.41 9.79 20.98
N HIS A 58 8.65 8.72 21.24
CA HIS A 58 8.75 7.93 22.47
C HIS A 58 8.54 6.45 22.14
N TYR A 59 9.13 5.59 22.93
CA TYR A 59 8.90 4.15 22.95
C TYR A 59 8.29 3.75 24.29
N PRO A 60 7.46 2.69 24.37
CA PRO A 60 7.05 1.86 23.27
C PRO A 60 5.96 2.49 22.39
N VAL A 61 5.82 2.03 21.15
CA VAL A 61 4.77 2.41 20.19
C VAL A 61 4.10 1.18 19.59
N VAL A 62 2.85 1.31 19.15
CA VAL A 62 2.12 0.27 18.44
C VAL A 62 2.13 0.60 16.95
N LEU A 63 2.59 -0.34 16.12
CA LEU A 63 2.54 -0.24 14.66
C LEU A 63 1.24 -0.88 14.12
N GLY A 64 1.13 -1.00 12.79
CA GLY A 64 -0.02 -1.57 12.08
C GLY A 64 -0.92 -0.47 11.51
N TYR A 65 -0.83 -0.28 10.20
CA TYR A 65 -1.53 0.82 9.52
C TYR A 65 -2.91 0.43 8.99
N ASP A 66 -3.17 -0.85 8.79
CA ASP A 66 -4.48 -1.35 8.38
C ASP A 66 -5.23 -1.94 9.56
N ILE A 67 -6.54 -1.72 9.59
CA ILE A 67 -7.43 -2.39 10.55
C ILE A 67 -8.73 -2.83 9.89
N ALA A 68 -9.29 -3.91 10.43
CA ALA A 68 -10.69 -4.26 10.31
C ALA A 68 -11.21 -4.68 11.69
N GLY A 69 -12.39 -4.23 12.06
CA GLY A 69 -12.92 -4.46 13.39
C GLY A 69 -14.34 -3.96 13.57
N VAL A 70 -14.74 -3.83 14.83
CA VAL A 70 -16.07 -3.39 15.22
C VAL A 70 -15.97 -2.11 16.04
N VAL A 71 -16.78 -1.13 15.70
CA VAL A 71 -16.89 0.14 16.42
C VAL A 71 -17.37 -0.12 17.85
N VAL A 72 -16.66 0.45 18.82
CA VAL A 72 -17.01 0.42 20.25
C VAL A 72 -17.58 1.76 20.71
N GLU A 73 -16.92 2.85 20.30
CA GLU A 73 -17.37 4.21 20.60
C GLU A 73 -17.28 5.08 19.35
N SER A 74 -18.30 5.92 19.17
CA SER A 74 -18.41 6.88 18.06
C SER A 74 -18.24 8.31 18.57
N PRO A 75 -17.93 9.29 17.69
CA PRO A 75 -17.82 10.70 18.06
C PRO A 75 -19.07 11.26 18.73
N TYR A 76 -20.26 10.85 18.26
CA TYR A 76 -21.56 11.24 18.81
C TYR A 76 -22.61 10.16 18.53
N GLU A 77 -23.73 10.19 19.25
CA GLU A 77 -24.73 9.11 19.29
C GLU A 77 -25.35 8.76 17.93
N SER A 78 -25.59 9.75 17.07
CA SER A 78 -26.18 9.56 15.73
C SER A 78 -25.14 9.39 14.61
N HIS A 79 -23.90 9.08 14.94
CA HIS A 79 -22.82 8.92 13.94
C HIS A 79 -23.07 7.73 13.02
N ALA A 80 -22.72 7.87 11.73
CA ALA A 80 -22.88 6.80 10.72
C ALA A 80 -22.09 5.53 11.06
N LEU A 81 -20.91 5.66 11.70
CA LEU A 81 -20.11 4.57 12.25
C LEU A 81 -20.51 4.33 13.70
N SER A 82 -21.72 3.81 13.93
CA SER A 82 -22.28 3.57 15.26
C SER A 82 -21.68 2.33 15.93
N PRO A 83 -21.71 2.22 17.28
CA PRO A 83 -21.28 1.03 18.01
C PRO A 83 -21.91 -0.25 17.46
N GLY A 84 -21.10 -1.30 17.32
CA GLY A 84 -21.48 -2.59 16.72
C GLY A 84 -21.30 -2.66 15.21
N ARG A 85 -21.02 -1.55 14.52
CA ARG A 85 -20.81 -1.57 13.06
C ARG A 85 -19.43 -2.14 12.72
N GLU A 86 -19.40 -3.03 11.75
CA GLU A 86 -18.15 -3.54 11.16
C GLU A 86 -17.54 -2.49 10.24
N VAL A 87 -16.26 -2.20 10.45
CA VAL A 87 -15.49 -1.17 9.74
C VAL A 87 -14.12 -1.68 9.34
N TYR A 88 -13.53 -1.04 8.34
CA TYR A 88 -12.14 -1.23 7.97
C TYR A 88 -11.55 0.10 7.49
N GLY A 89 -10.23 0.22 7.49
CA GLY A 89 -9.56 1.43 7.07
C GLY A 89 -8.10 1.48 7.50
N VAL A 90 -7.51 2.67 7.42
CA VAL A 90 -6.12 2.91 7.79
C VAL A 90 -6.03 3.70 9.09
N THR A 91 -5.03 3.40 9.91
CA THR A 91 -4.64 4.27 11.02
C THR A 91 -3.84 5.46 10.51
N LEU A 92 -3.78 6.54 11.27
CA LEU A 92 -3.09 7.75 10.84
C LEU A 92 -1.55 7.59 10.92
N VAL A 93 -0.88 7.74 9.78
CA VAL A 93 0.59 7.82 9.71
C VAL A 93 1.00 9.29 9.78
N PRO A 94 1.90 9.73 10.64
CA PRO A 94 2.81 9.00 11.53
C PRO A 94 2.32 8.84 12.98
N ARG A 95 1.03 8.97 13.26
CA ARG A 95 0.46 8.69 14.57
C ARG A 95 0.58 7.19 14.85
N LEU A 96 1.23 6.82 15.95
CA LEU A 96 1.70 5.46 16.19
C LEU A 96 0.85 4.69 17.20
N ASP A 97 -0.47 4.95 17.18
CA ASP A 97 -1.48 4.17 17.90
C ASP A 97 -2.10 3.16 16.92
N GLY A 98 -1.27 2.21 16.44
CA GLY A 98 -1.61 1.37 15.30
C GLY A 98 -2.49 0.16 15.63
N GLY A 99 -2.82 -0.58 14.57
CA GLY A 99 -3.73 -1.73 14.61
C GLY A 99 -3.16 -3.01 15.20
N ASN A 100 -1.86 -3.06 15.56
CA ASN A 100 -1.27 -4.23 16.19
C ASN A 100 -1.63 -4.33 17.70
N ALA A 101 -2.89 -4.04 18.04
CA ALA A 101 -3.46 -4.06 19.39
C ALA A 101 -4.92 -4.52 19.36
N GLU A 102 -5.47 -4.86 20.53
CA GLU A 102 -6.89 -5.26 20.65
C GLU A 102 -7.86 -4.12 20.33
N TYR A 103 -7.43 -2.87 20.52
CA TYR A 103 -8.22 -1.66 20.21
C TYR A 103 -7.33 -0.60 19.58
N ALA A 104 -7.93 0.18 18.65
CA ALA A 104 -7.30 1.33 18.01
C ALA A 104 -8.26 2.52 17.99
N VAL A 105 -7.71 3.72 18.13
CA VAL A 105 -8.44 4.97 17.93
C VAL A 105 -8.07 5.53 16.56
N VAL A 106 -9.09 5.76 15.73
CA VAL A 106 -8.91 6.14 14.32
C VAL A 106 -9.81 7.32 13.98
N PRO A 107 -9.32 8.37 13.31
CA PRO A 107 -10.19 9.43 12.82
C PRO A 107 -11.29 8.87 11.91
N GLU A 108 -12.51 9.36 12.03
CA GLU A 108 -13.68 8.85 11.29
C GLU A 108 -13.48 8.83 9.77
N LEU A 109 -12.74 9.81 9.23
CA LEU A 109 -12.47 9.95 7.80
C LEU A 109 -11.58 8.83 7.22
N PHE A 110 -10.91 8.08 8.06
CA PHE A 110 -10.03 6.97 7.64
C PHE A 110 -10.71 5.60 7.77
N LEU A 111 -11.98 5.58 8.16
CA LEU A 111 -12.79 4.39 8.31
C LEU A 111 -13.98 4.39 7.35
N THR A 112 -14.34 3.22 6.89
CA THR A 112 -15.57 2.99 6.13
C THR A 112 -16.24 1.68 6.57
N PRO A 113 -17.57 1.53 6.39
CA PRO A 113 -18.24 0.27 6.64
C PRO A 113 -17.61 -0.87 5.84
N LYS A 114 -17.34 -1.99 6.51
CA LYS A 114 -16.81 -3.19 5.84
C LYS A 114 -17.85 -3.77 4.89
N PRO A 115 -17.50 -4.09 3.63
CA PRO A 115 -18.39 -4.83 2.74
C PRO A 115 -18.76 -6.20 3.32
N GLY A 116 -20.04 -6.56 3.25
CA GLY A 116 -20.54 -7.83 3.80
C GLY A 116 -19.93 -9.09 3.18
N VAL A 117 -19.40 -8.98 1.96
CA VAL A 117 -18.74 -10.08 1.24
C VAL A 117 -17.31 -10.37 1.71
N LEU A 118 -16.68 -9.46 2.47
CA LEU A 118 -15.32 -9.65 2.99
C LEU A 118 -15.37 -10.13 4.44
N SER A 119 -14.51 -11.08 4.76
CA SER A 119 -14.15 -11.39 6.14
C SER A 119 -13.35 -10.24 6.76
N MET A 120 -13.16 -10.23 8.08
CA MET A 120 -12.31 -9.23 8.75
C MET A 120 -10.85 -9.31 8.27
N THR A 121 -10.33 -10.51 8.03
CA THR A 121 -8.96 -10.71 7.55
C THR A 121 -8.77 -10.17 6.13
N GLU A 122 -9.71 -10.45 5.23
CA GLU A 122 -9.67 -9.90 3.87
C GLU A 122 -9.81 -8.37 3.91
N ALA A 123 -10.76 -7.85 4.69
CA ALA A 123 -10.95 -6.40 4.81
C ALA A 123 -9.70 -5.68 5.35
N ALA A 124 -8.98 -6.26 6.30
CA ALA A 124 -7.74 -5.68 6.82
C ALA A 124 -6.58 -5.69 5.81
N ALA A 125 -6.62 -6.54 4.79
CA ALA A 125 -5.58 -6.59 3.75
C ALA A 125 -5.76 -5.53 2.65
N VAL A 126 -6.90 -4.81 2.63
CA VAL A 126 -7.27 -3.91 1.53
C VAL A 126 -6.73 -2.48 1.69
N PRO A 127 -6.88 -1.77 2.83
CA PRO A 127 -6.89 -0.31 2.84
C PRO A 127 -5.61 0.33 2.31
N LEU A 128 -4.46 0.08 2.92
CA LEU A 128 -3.21 0.74 2.53
C LEU A 128 -2.79 0.36 1.11
N ALA A 129 -2.90 -0.92 0.77
CA ALA A 129 -2.51 -1.42 -0.53
C ALA A 129 -3.41 -0.86 -1.66
N ALA A 130 -4.73 -0.88 -1.45
CA ALA A 130 -5.69 -0.36 -2.43
C ALA A 130 -5.62 1.16 -2.57
N LEU A 131 -5.47 1.90 -1.47
CA LEU A 131 -5.31 3.36 -1.50
C LEU A 131 -4.00 3.77 -2.21
N THR A 132 -2.91 3.01 -1.98
CA THR A 132 -1.66 3.23 -2.71
C THR A 132 -1.85 2.99 -4.21
N ALA A 133 -2.48 1.89 -4.59
CA ALA A 133 -2.77 1.58 -5.98
C ALA A 133 -3.68 2.64 -6.62
N TRP A 134 -4.73 3.09 -5.91
CA TRP A 134 -5.62 4.14 -6.36
C TRP A 134 -4.87 5.44 -6.63
N GLY A 135 -4.10 5.93 -5.65
CA GLY A 135 -3.30 7.14 -5.80
C GLY A 135 -2.38 7.09 -7.01
N MET A 136 -1.69 5.96 -7.24
CA MET A 136 -0.78 5.82 -8.38
C MET A 136 -1.50 5.71 -9.72
N VAL A 137 -2.54 4.88 -9.81
CA VAL A 137 -3.21 4.54 -11.08
C VAL A 137 -4.25 5.59 -11.45
N VAL A 138 -5.06 6.05 -10.49
CA VAL A 138 -6.20 6.94 -10.77
C VAL A 138 -5.81 8.40 -10.62
N ASP A 139 -5.24 8.79 -9.48
CA ASP A 139 -5.01 10.20 -9.20
C ASP A 139 -3.79 10.73 -9.96
N VAL A 140 -2.68 9.97 -10.01
CA VAL A 140 -1.42 10.39 -10.63
C VAL A 140 -1.37 10.01 -12.10
N ALA A 141 -1.52 8.73 -12.44
CA ALA A 141 -1.45 8.25 -13.82
C ALA A 141 -2.70 8.57 -14.63
N ARG A 142 -3.85 8.79 -13.97
CA ARG A 142 -5.15 9.07 -14.61
C ARG A 142 -5.50 8.02 -15.66
N ALA A 143 -5.51 6.77 -15.23
CA ALA A 143 -5.80 5.62 -16.10
C ALA A 143 -7.06 5.84 -16.93
N HIS A 144 -6.98 5.57 -18.23
CA HIS A 144 -8.08 5.77 -19.18
C HIS A 144 -7.97 4.81 -20.36
N ASP A 145 -9.04 4.73 -21.14
CA ASP A 145 -9.11 3.90 -22.34
C ASP A 145 -7.99 4.21 -23.34
N GLY A 146 -7.39 3.16 -23.88
CA GLY A 146 -6.30 3.24 -24.84
C GLY A 146 -4.91 3.54 -24.24
N GLN A 147 -4.79 3.85 -22.95
CA GLN A 147 -3.51 4.07 -22.29
C GLN A 147 -2.75 2.74 -22.09
N ARG A 148 -1.47 2.72 -22.42
CA ARG A 148 -0.59 1.55 -22.24
C ARG A 148 0.17 1.68 -20.93
N MET A 149 -0.11 0.78 -19.98
CA MET A 149 0.50 0.81 -18.65
C MET A 149 1.36 -0.43 -18.40
N LEU A 150 2.60 -0.23 -17.94
CA LEU A 150 3.44 -1.29 -17.39
C LEU A 150 3.35 -1.23 -15.87
N ILE A 151 3.01 -2.34 -15.23
CA ILE A 151 2.89 -2.45 -13.76
C ILE A 151 3.85 -3.52 -13.26
N HIS A 152 4.87 -3.10 -12.50
CA HIS A 152 5.80 -4.02 -11.88
C HIS A 152 5.21 -4.69 -10.63
N ALA A 153 5.67 -5.92 -10.35
CA ALA A 153 5.17 -6.72 -9.22
C ALA A 153 3.63 -6.88 -9.21
N GLY A 154 3.03 -7.20 -10.36
CA GLY A 154 1.59 -7.29 -10.55
C GLY A 154 0.86 -8.26 -9.62
N ALA A 155 1.55 -9.25 -9.03
CA ALA A 155 1.01 -10.18 -8.05
C ALA A 155 1.20 -9.73 -6.60
N GLY A 156 1.88 -8.59 -6.37
CA GLY A 156 2.16 -8.06 -5.03
C GLY A 156 0.95 -7.38 -4.38
N GLY A 157 1.09 -6.98 -3.11
CA GLY A 157 0.02 -6.37 -2.32
C GLY A 157 -0.60 -5.12 -2.96
N VAL A 158 0.21 -4.20 -3.50
CA VAL A 158 -0.27 -3.04 -4.27
C VAL A 158 -0.56 -3.42 -5.72
N GLY A 159 0.31 -4.27 -6.32
CA GLY A 159 0.28 -4.60 -7.74
C GLY A 159 -1.02 -5.23 -8.19
N HIS A 160 -1.59 -6.15 -7.41
CA HIS A 160 -2.83 -6.82 -7.80
C HIS A 160 -4.05 -5.88 -7.82
N PHE A 161 -4.07 -4.84 -6.97
CA PHE A 161 -5.06 -3.76 -7.07
C PHE A 161 -4.77 -2.84 -8.26
N ALA A 162 -3.51 -2.48 -8.47
CA ALA A 162 -3.11 -1.60 -9.57
C ALA A 162 -3.48 -2.19 -10.93
N VAL A 163 -3.26 -3.49 -11.15
CA VAL A 163 -3.65 -4.19 -12.38
C VAL A 163 -5.17 -4.12 -12.60
N GLN A 164 -5.96 -4.45 -11.57
CA GLN A 164 -7.42 -4.41 -11.65
C GLN A 164 -7.95 -3.00 -11.92
N LEU A 165 -7.44 -2.00 -11.19
CA LEU A 165 -7.85 -0.60 -11.38
C LEU A 165 -7.51 -0.10 -12.78
N ALA A 166 -6.28 -0.33 -13.25
CA ALA A 166 -5.87 0.09 -14.58
C ALA A 166 -6.74 -0.55 -15.68
N ALA A 167 -6.99 -1.86 -15.58
CA ALA A 167 -7.87 -2.57 -16.51
C ALA A 167 -9.33 -2.07 -16.44
N TYR A 168 -9.85 -1.82 -15.24
CA TYR A 168 -11.19 -1.27 -15.03
C TYR A 168 -11.40 0.09 -15.70
N PHE A 169 -10.38 0.95 -15.66
CA PHE A 169 -10.41 2.26 -16.34
C PHE A 169 -10.04 2.20 -17.82
N GLY A 170 -9.92 1.01 -18.42
CA GLY A 170 -9.75 0.81 -19.85
C GLY A 170 -8.29 0.82 -20.34
N ALA A 171 -7.29 0.90 -19.44
CA ALA A 171 -5.89 0.84 -19.85
C ALA A 171 -5.51 -0.58 -20.33
N THR A 172 -4.63 -0.64 -21.33
CA THR A 172 -4.01 -1.91 -21.75
C THR A 172 -2.83 -2.20 -20.82
N VAL A 173 -3.02 -3.16 -19.91
CA VAL A 173 -2.07 -3.47 -18.86
C VAL A 173 -1.07 -4.54 -19.29
N THR A 174 0.22 -4.21 -19.22
CA THR A 174 1.31 -5.19 -19.16
C THR A 174 1.78 -5.26 -17.71
N ALA A 175 1.93 -6.46 -17.14
CA ALA A 175 2.39 -6.60 -15.77
C ALA A 175 3.58 -7.56 -15.66
N THR A 176 4.48 -7.32 -14.71
CA THR A 176 5.58 -8.25 -14.40
C THR A 176 5.28 -9.06 -13.15
N CYS A 177 5.56 -10.34 -13.17
CA CYS A 177 5.48 -11.23 -11.99
C CYS A 177 6.43 -12.42 -12.15
N SER A 178 6.51 -13.30 -11.15
CA SER A 178 7.20 -14.58 -11.27
C SER A 178 6.31 -15.62 -11.94
N THR A 179 6.92 -16.70 -12.46
CA THR A 179 6.27 -17.82 -13.16
C THR A 179 5.00 -18.32 -12.46
N ALA A 180 5.08 -18.54 -11.15
CA ALA A 180 3.96 -19.07 -10.35
C ALA A 180 2.72 -18.18 -10.33
N ASN A 181 2.88 -16.89 -10.65
CA ASN A 181 1.81 -15.89 -10.56
C ASN A 181 1.24 -15.45 -11.91
N VAL A 182 1.72 -16.02 -13.02
CA VAL A 182 1.34 -15.58 -14.38
C VAL A 182 -0.16 -15.73 -14.63
N SER A 183 -0.76 -16.87 -14.27
CA SER A 183 -2.21 -17.07 -14.42
C SER A 183 -3.01 -16.10 -13.57
N PHE A 184 -2.64 -15.97 -12.29
CA PHE A 184 -3.29 -15.03 -11.37
C PHE A 184 -3.29 -13.60 -11.92
N VAL A 185 -2.14 -13.09 -12.37
CA VAL A 185 -2.04 -11.71 -12.88
C VAL A 185 -2.85 -11.51 -14.17
N ARG A 186 -2.96 -12.54 -15.02
CA ARG A 186 -3.87 -12.51 -16.18
C ARG A 186 -5.34 -12.43 -15.78
N GLU A 187 -5.75 -13.21 -14.80
CA GLU A 187 -7.12 -13.22 -14.27
C GLU A 187 -7.52 -11.86 -13.67
N LEU A 188 -6.55 -11.09 -13.16
CA LEU A 188 -6.75 -9.72 -12.67
C LEU A 188 -7.02 -8.69 -13.79
N GLY A 189 -6.85 -9.06 -15.06
CA GLY A 189 -7.09 -8.18 -16.22
C GLY A 189 -5.84 -7.70 -16.94
N ALA A 190 -4.64 -8.23 -16.65
CA ALA A 190 -3.45 -7.92 -17.43
C ALA A 190 -3.55 -8.54 -18.84
N ALA A 191 -3.52 -7.69 -19.88
CA ALA A 191 -3.52 -8.10 -21.28
C ALA A 191 -2.23 -8.85 -21.64
N ARG A 192 -1.11 -8.49 -21.02
CA ARG A 192 0.19 -9.13 -21.17
C ARG A 192 0.84 -9.33 -19.81
N VAL A 193 1.48 -10.47 -19.61
CA VAL A 193 2.28 -10.75 -18.41
C VAL A 193 3.68 -11.13 -18.83
N VAL A 194 4.68 -10.45 -18.27
CA VAL A 194 6.11 -10.73 -18.45
C VAL A 194 6.62 -11.43 -17.19
N ASP A 195 7.11 -12.65 -17.37
CA ASP A 195 7.76 -13.40 -16.31
C ASP A 195 9.21 -12.94 -16.18
N TYR A 196 9.51 -12.16 -15.14
CA TYR A 196 10.84 -11.60 -14.90
C TYR A 196 11.88 -12.67 -14.51
N THR A 197 11.45 -13.90 -14.21
CA THR A 197 12.37 -14.99 -13.87
C THR A 197 12.98 -15.68 -15.10
N VAL A 198 12.34 -15.47 -16.26
CA VAL A 198 12.73 -16.10 -17.55
C VAL A 198 13.29 -15.08 -18.54
N THR A 199 12.80 -13.82 -18.49
CA THR A 199 13.22 -12.79 -19.43
C THR A 199 13.32 -11.42 -18.76
N ARG A 200 14.14 -10.56 -19.32
CA ARG A 200 14.22 -9.15 -18.91
C ARG A 200 13.08 -8.39 -19.56
N PHE A 201 12.28 -7.71 -18.74
CA PHE A 201 11.07 -7.02 -19.22
C PHE A 201 11.36 -5.95 -20.28
N GLU A 202 12.48 -5.23 -20.17
CA GLU A 202 12.88 -4.19 -21.13
C GLU A 202 13.21 -4.73 -22.52
N HIS A 203 13.39 -6.03 -22.70
CA HIS A 203 13.52 -6.65 -24.01
C HIS A 203 12.15 -6.99 -24.63
N GLU A 204 11.12 -6.99 -23.83
CA GLU A 204 9.79 -7.45 -24.18
C GLU A 204 8.77 -6.31 -24.34
N VAL A 205 9.02 -5.15 -23.71
CA VAL A 205 8.04 -4.08 -23.60
C VAL A 205 8.62 -2.72 -23.97
N HIS A 206 7.88 -1.97 -24.80
CA HIS A 206 8.29 -0.67 -25.30
C HIS A 206 7.09 0.28 -25.46
N ASP A 207 7.34 1.57 -25.53
CA ASP A 207 6.38 2.62 -25.85
C ASP A 207 5.16 2.68 -24.92
N HIS A 208 5.36 2.42 -23.62
CA HIS A 208 4.31 2.58 -22.63
C HIS A 208 4.09 4.07 -22.30
N ASP A 209 2.83 4.43 -22.04
CA ASP A 209 2.47 5.77 -21.58
C ASP A 209 2.84 6.00 -20.12
N VAL A 210 2.69 4.94 -19.32
CA VAL A 210 2.91 4.96 -17.87
C VAL A 210 3.62 3.69 -17.43
N VAL A 211 4.55 3.84 -16.50
CA VAL A 211 5.09 2.74 -15.68
C VAL A 211 4.70 2.98 -14.23
N ILE A 212 4.04 2.00 -13.60
CA ILE A 212 3.84 1.93 -12.15
C ILE A 212 4.94 1.03 -11.57
N ASP A 213 5.91 1.67 -10.94
CA ASP A 213 7.07 0.98 -10.38
C ASP A 213 6.89 0.75 -8.87
N LEU A 214 6.68 -0.51 -8.51
CA LEU A 214 6.53 -0.97 -7.13
C LEU A 214 7.81 -1.59 -6.56
N ILE A 215 8.90 -1.60 -7.33
CA ILE A 215 10.19 -2.23 -7.00
C ILE A 215 11.27 -1.18 -6.74
N GLY A 216 11.37 -0.14 -7.57
CA GLY A 216 12.45 0.84 -7.55
C GLY A 216 13.80 0.23 -7.93
N ASN A 217 14.86 0.88 -7.50
CA ASN A 217 16.22 0.37 -7.65
C ASN A 217 16.70 -0.49 -6.46
N VAL A 218 15.76 -1.10 -5.73
CA VAL A 218 16.08 -2.04 -4.64
C VAL A 218 16.55 -3.39 -5.19
N HIS A 219 16.01 -3.80 -6.34
CA HIS A 219 16.34 -5.05 -6.99
C HIS A 219 16.65 -4.82 -8.47
N ASP A 220 17.90 -5.14 -8.88
CA ASP A 220 18.36 -5.19 -10.25
C ASP A 220 18.02 -3.91 -11.07
N ASP A 221 18.11 -2.75 -10.42
CA ASP A 221 17.87 -1.43 -11.04
C ASP A 221 16.58 -1.36 -11.87
N THR A 222 15.53 -2.05 -11.43
CA THR A 222 14.25 -2.14 -12.14
C THR A 222 13.69 -0.78 -12.50
N GLY A 223 13.76 0.20 -11.57
CA GLY A 223 13.31 1.57 -11.83
C GLY A 223 14.04 2.23 -12.99
N SER A 224 15.39 2.23 -12.96
CA SER A 224 16.20 2.84 -14.04
C SER A 224 15.97 2.16 -15.39
N ARG A 225 15.86 0.84 -15.42
CA ARG A 225 15.58 0.07 -16.65
C ARG A 225 14.20 0.37 -17.22
N SER A 226 13.25 0.74 -16.35
CA SER A 226 11.88 1.08 -16.76
C SER A 226 11.79 2.35 -17.58
N LEU A 227 12.75 3.28 -17.44
CA LEU A 227 12.78 4.50 -18.25
C LEU A 227 12.82 4.21 -19.76
N GLY A 228 13.60 3.18 -20.15
CA GLY A 228 13.71 2.75 -21.55
C GLY A 228 12.46 2.09 -22.13
N THR A 229 11.47 1.77 -21.31
CA THR A 229 10.20 1.17 -21.76
C THR A 229 9.09 2.21 -21.97
N LEU A 230 9.34 3.46 -21.57
CA LEU A 230 8.43 4.58 -21.76
C LEU A 230 8.61 5.22 -23.13
N ARG A 231 7.52 5.70 -23.72
CA ARG A 231 7.60 6.59 -24.87
C ARG A 231 8.11 7.99 -24.46
N PRO A 232 8.61 8.81 -25.38
CA PRO A 232 8.93 10.19 -25.05
C PRO A 232 7.77 10.95 -24.39
N GLY A 233 8.04 11.62 -23.27
CA GLY A 233 7.02 12.29 -22.45
C GLY A 233 6.13 11.36 -21.62
N GLY A 234 6.38 10.06 -21.61
CA GLY A 234 5.72 9.08 -20.72
C GLY A 234 5.92 9.37 -19.24
N LEU A 235 5.23 8.68 -18.37
CA LEU A 235 5.22 8.92 -16.93
C LEU A 235 5.71 7.69 -16.15
N LEU A 236 6.73 7.86 -15.32
CA LEU A 236 7.10 6.91 -14.27
C LEU A 236 6.44 7.30 -12.94
N VAL A 237 5.73 6.37 -12.31
CA VAL A 237 5.19 6.54 -10.94
C VAL A 237 5.88 5.53 -10.05
N ASN A 238 6.75 6.01 -9.14
CA ASN A 238 7.58 5.16 -8.28
C ASN A 238 7.07 5.15 -6.82
N ALA A 239 6.77 3.97 -6.28
CA ALA A 239 6.29 3.81 -4.90
C ALA A 239 7.42 3.62 -3.87
N PRO A 240 8.55 2.95 -4.14
CA PRO A 240 9.58 2.70 -3.13
C PRO A 240 10.42 3.94 -2.81
N PHE A 241 9.86 4.85 -2.00
CA PHE A 241 10.52 6.09 -1.59
C PHE A 241 11.97 5.85 -1.11
N GLY A 242 12.90 6.68 -1.59
CA GLY A 242 14.31 6.65 -1.22
C GLY A 242 15.12 5.50 -1.84
N SER A 243 14.52 4.66 -2.69
CA SER A 243 15.25 3.59 -3.39
C SER A 243 16.09 4.08 -4.56
N TRP A 244 15.85 5.29 -5.03
CA TRP A 244 16.47 5.86 -6.24
C TRP A 244 16.62 7.39 -6.11
N PRO A 245 17.71 7.88 -5.49
CA PRO A 245 17.91 9.32 -5.23
C PRO A 245 17.99 10.20 -6.48
N SER A 246 18.55 9.68 -7.60
CA SER A 246 18.69 10.40 -8.87
C SER A 246 17.48 10.27 -9.81
N MET A 247 16.37 9.69 -9.36
CA MET A 247 15.21 9.35 -10.21
C MET A 247 14.73 10.51 -11.11
N LEU A 248 14.61 11.71 -10.56
CA LEU A 248 14.12 12.87 -11.31
C LEU A 248 15.10 13.30 -12.40
N ASP A 249 16.40 13.29 -12.11
CA ASP A 249 17.44 13.65 -13.07
C ASP A 249 17.54 12.60 -14.18
N ASP A 250 17.49 11.32 -13.82
CA ASP A 250 17.56 10.21 -14.77
C ASP A 250 16.31 10.19 -15.68
N ALA A 251 15.14 10.46 -15.14
CA ALA A 251 13.89 10.59 -15.92
C ALA A 251 13.96 11.77 -16.89
N ALA A 252 14.44 12.93 -16.43
CA ALA A 252 14.62 14.10 -17.28
C ALA A 252 15.62 13.83 -18.42
N ALA A 253 16.74 13.16 -18.14
CA ALA A 253 17.74 12.77 -19.14
C ALA A 253 17.16 11.77 -20.16
N ALA A 254 16.23 10.92 -19.75
CA ALA A 254 15.52 9.99 -20.63
C ALA A 254 14.35 10.64 -21.41
N GLY A 255 14.04 11.91 -21.17
CA GLY A 255 12.93 12.61 -21.83
C GLY A 255 11.53 12.15 -21.36
N VAL A 256 11.43 11.67 -20.13
CA VAL A 256 10.17 11.22 -19.50
C VAL A 256 9.89 11.99 -18.22
N ARG A 257 8.68 11.84 -17.67
CA ARG A 257 8.26 12.46 -16.41
C ARG A 257 8.35 11.44 -15.26
N ALA A 258 8.58 11.93 -14.04
CA ALA A 258 8.55 11.10 -12.83
C ALA A 258 7.97 11.90 -11.65
#